data_aba00a60c44577922743bede0899981e
#
_entry.id   aba00a60c44577922743bede0899981e
#
_cell.length_a   1.000
_cell.length_b   1.000
_cell.length_c   1.000
_cell.angle_alpha   90.00
_cell.angle_beta   90.00
_cell.angle_gamma   90.00
#
_symmetry.space_group_name_H-M   'P 1'
#
loop_
_entity.id
_entity.type
_entity.pdbx_description
1 polymer ?
#
loop_
_entity_poly.entity_id
_entity_poly.type
_entity_poly.pdbx_seq_one_letter_code
_entity_poly.pdbx_strand_id
1 'polypeptide(L)'
;MRKNYLLLLLLMWATICHAQLMDQKITLHRGVSLIQDDCGYTIKYRLGEYQITKDTVNAEDGDYIFSSIEFYDDYYDRLDEYGFPSLPFFGVNLRVPDPDVNVNVKITDIQTLEIQLERDFIPAQMYGPTLSHLDYDDAYYNHDNHTWYWNEYDWDLYVMPRNYGLNFTIYPFHYEPSRRTLTIVKSATYRIDIEGCGLEKLLDDDNVIGRTIFDNYIGSAIDLSTESAVKQLVDGAIYLIIANDKLKGEELDKFINHKLSKGYQVDVRYCSNDTPADIIHFLEEYYKDKPDLLYVLLVGTPDLIPFSAGVKDDRTNPPTDLEYVLLHSLN
;
A
#
# COMPACT_ATOMS: atom_id res chain seq x y z
N MET A 1 7.02 -36.61 44.02
CA MET A 1 5.78 -36.26 43.29
C MET A 1 5.55 -34.74 43.09
N ARG A 2 5.91 -33.84 44.03
CA ARG A 2 5.68 -32.38 43.89
C ARG A 2 6.49 -31.68 42.78
N LYS A 3 7.69 -32.16 42.37
CA LYS A 3 8.52 -31.54 41.34
C LYS A 3 7.97 -31.69 39.91
N ASN A 4 7.26 -32.77 39.65
CA ASN A 4 6.72 -33.02 38.28
C ASN A 4 5.47 -32.21 37.97
N TYR A 5 4.70 -31.80 38.97
CA TYR A 5 3.54 -30.92 38.78
C TYR A 5 3.92 -29.50 38.47
N LEU A 6 5.07 -29.01 39.01
CA LEU A 6 5.55 -27.67 38.74
C LEU A 6 6.06 -27.54 37.28
N LEU A 7 6.68 -28.61 36.74
CA LEU A 7 7.14 -28.67 35.37
C LEU A 7 5.98 -28.73 34.38
N LEU A 8 4.92 -29.47 34.70
CA LEU A 8 3.71 -29.55 33.89
C LEU A 8 2.93 -28.23 33.87
N LEU A 9 2.88 -27.52 34.98
CA LEU A 9 2.26 -26.19 35.06
C LEU A 9 3.06 -25.13 34.30
N LEU A 10 4.40 -25.18 34.33
CA LEU A 10 5.26 -24.30 33.53
C LEU A 10 5.16 -24.57 32.03
N LEU A 11 5.05 -25.85 31.61
CA LEU A 11 4.79 -26.21 30.22
C LEU A 11 3.40 -25.79 29.74
N MET A 12 2.36 -25.93 30.57
CA MET A 12 1.02 -25.42 30.25
C MET A 12 0.99 -23.88 30.19
N TRP A 13 1.74 -23.19 31.05
CA TRP A 13 1.83 -21.72 30.98
C TRP A 13 2.60 -21.25 29.74
N ALA A 14 3.66 -21.96 29.35
CA ALA A 14 4.41 -21.66 28.12
C ALA A 14 3.55 -21.87 26.86
N THR A 15 2.73 -22.93 26.82
CA THR A 15 1.81 -23.14 25.69
C THR A 15 0.64 -22.14 25.67
N ILE A 16 0.14 -21.70 26.83
CA ILE A 16 -0.90 -20.65 26.90
C ILE A 16 -0.33 -19.29 26.54
N CYS A 17 0.92 -18.96 26.92
CA CYS A 17 1.58 -17.74 26.47
C CYS A 17 1.89 -17.75 24.95
N HIS A 18 2.25 -18.89 24.36
CA HIS A 18 2.44 -19.00 22.90
C HIS A 18 1.12 -18.86 22.14
N ALA A 19 0.05 -19.47 22.64
CA ALA A 19 -1.27 -19.37 22.02
C ALA A 19 -1.89 -17.94 22.11
N GLN A 20 -1.53 -17.15 23.13
CA GLN A 20 -2.02 -15.77 23.25
C GLN A 20 -1.26 -14.74 22.40
N LEU A 21 -0.09 -15.09 21.86
CA LEU A 21 0.69 -14.21 20.97
C LEU A 21 0.26 -14.31 19.50
N MET A 22 -0.56 -15.29 19.13
CA MET A 22 -0.86 -15.64 17.73
C MET A 22 -2.18 -15.10 17.17
N ASP A 23 -3.05 -14.52 17.99
CA ASP A 23 -4.30 -13.91 17.51
C ASP A 23 -4.27 -12.39 17.73
N GLN A 24 -3.35 -11.69 17.06
CA GLN A 24 -3.43 -10.24 16.99
C GLN A 24 -4.55 -9.83 16.03
N LYS A 25 -5.70 -9.49 16.60
CA LYS A 25 -6.76 -8.82 15.85
C LYS A 25 -6.37 -7.37 15.63
N ILE A 26 -6.03 -7.02 14.40
CA ILE A 26 -5.76 -5.65 13.98
C ILE A 26 -7.05 -5.10 13.37
N THR A 27 -7.51 -3.95 13.86
CA THR A 27 -8.63 -3.23 13.22
C THR A 27 -8.02 -2.22 12.25
N LEU A 28 -8.19 -2.47 10.94
CA LEU A 28 -7.59 -1.66 9.89
C LEU A 28 -8.29 -0.31 9.74
N HIS A 29 -9.61 -0.29 9.76
CA HIS A 29 -10.46 0.91 9.83
C HIS A 29 -11.88 0.50 10.28
N ARG A 30 -12.81 1.45 10.34
CA ARG A 30 -14.21 1.17 10.71
C ARG A 30 -14.83 0.15 9.75
N GLY A 31 -14.90 -1.11 10.16
CA GLY A 31 -15.55 -2.18 9.39
C GLY A 31 -14.62 -3.25 8.82
N VAL A 32 -13.29 -3.08 8.89
CA VAL A 32 -12.34 -4.11 8.44
C VAL A 32 -11.49 -4.57 9.61
N SER A 33 -11.39 -5.88 9.80
CA SER A 33 -10.49 -6.47 10.77
C SER A 33 -9.65 -7.58 10.14
N LEU A 34 -8.37 -7.60 10.49
CA LEU A 34 -7.38 -8.56 10.06
C LEU A 34 -7.03 -9.47 11.24
N ILE A 35 -6.99 -10.77 11.00
CA ILE A 35 -6.49 -11.78 11.93
C ILE A 35 -5.40 -12.54 11.19
N GLN A 36 -4.22 -12.60 11.76
CA GLN A 36 -3.09 -13.39 11.26
C GLN A 36 -2.95 -14.66 12.09
N ASP A 37 -2.71 -15.78 11.43
CA ASP A 37 -2.31 -17.06 12.06
C ASP A 37 -1.09 -17.64 11.35
N ASP A 38 -0.65 -18.85 11.70
CA ASP A 38 0.57 -19.48 11.18
C ASP A 38 0.56 -19.73 9.67
N CYS A 39 -0.62 -19.82 9.07
CA CYS A 39 -0.81 -20.25 7.68
C CYS A 39 -1.45 -19.18 6.80
N GLY A 40 -1.68 -17.97 7.30
CA GLY A 40 -2.25 -16.90 6.47
C GLY A 40 -3.02 -15.84 7.25
N TYR A 41 -4.01 -15.29 6.56
CA TYR A 41 -4.76 -14.15 7.05
C TYR A 41 -6.27 -14.39 6.91
N THR A 42 -7.03 -13.82 7.84
CA THR A 42 -8.49 -13.72 7.72
C THR A 42 -8.89 -12.27 7.77
N ILE A 43 -9.47 -11.77 6.68
CA ILE A 43 -10.01 -10.42 6.58
C ILE A 43 -11.53 -10.51 6.77
N LYS A 44 -12.05 -9.86 7.80
CA LYS A 44 -13.49 -9.63 7.95
C LYS A 44 -13.80 -8.23 7.47
N TYR A 45 -14.42 -8.17 6.30
CA TYR A 45 -14.82 -6.94 5.63
C TYR A 45 -16.27 -6.60 5.96
N ARG A 46 -16.50 -5.35 6.25
CA ARG A 46 -17.83 -4.74 6.32
C ARG A 46 -17.77 -3.38 5.66
N LEU A 47 -18.67 -3.15 4.71
CA LEU A 47 -18.77 -1.89 3.98
C LEU A 47 -18.96 -0.70 4.94
N GLY A 48 -18.21 0.37 4.72
CA GLY A 48 -18.36 1.64 5.42
C GLY A 48 -19.68 2.35 5.10
N GLU A 49 -19.91 3.45 5.78
CA GLU A 49 -21.08 4.29 5.49
C GLU A 49 -20.89 5.02 4.16
N TYR A 50 -21.88 4.92 3.28
CA TYR A 50 -21.87 5.52 1.94
C TYR A 50 -23.22 6.12 1.60
N GLN A 51 -23.21 6.99 0.60
CA GLN A 51 -24.43 7.48 -0.06
C GLN A 51 -24.31 7.37 -1.58
N ILE A 52 -25.42 7.11 -2.24
CA ILE A 52 -25.51 7.20 -3.71
C ILE A 52 -25.91 8.63 -4.05
N THR A 53 -25.08 9.29 -4.85
CA THR A 53 -25.24 10.69 -5.22
C THR A 53 -25.41 10.84 -6.73
N LYS A 54 -25.71 12.06 -7.15
CA LYS A 54 -25.65 12.48 -8.56
C LYS A 54 -24.37 13.30 -8.72
N ASP A 55 -23.59 12.95 -9.70
CA ASP A 55 -22.37 13.67 -10.04
C ASP A 55 -22.43 14.14 -11.51
N THR A 56 -21.73 15.22 -11.81
CA THR A 56 -21.74 15.85 -13.13
C THR A 56 -20.34 15.89 -13.71
N VAL A 57 -20.18 15.31 -14.88
CA VAL A 57 -18.97 15.47 -15.70
C VAL A 57 -19.19 16.62 -16.65
N ASN A 58 -18.39 17.69 -16.54
CA ASN A 58 -18.44 18.85 -17.41
C ASN A 58 -17.42 18.67 -18.52
N ALA A 59 -17.86 18.64 -19.77
CA ALA A 59 -17.01 18.60 -20.94
C ALA A 59 -17.36 19.76 -21.90
N GLU A 60 -16.50 20.05 -22.87
CA GLU A 60 -16.74 21.13 -23.83
C GLU A 60 -17.98 20.91 -24.67
N ASP A 61 -18.37 19.67 -24.91
CA ASP A 61 -19.55 19.24 -25.66
C ASP A 61 -20.84 19.15 -24.84
N GLY A 62 -20.77 19.29 -23.49
CA GLY A 62 -21.92 19.33 -22.61
C GLY A 62 -21.68 18.83 -21.19
N ASP A 63 -22.75 18.92 -20.38
CA ASP A 63 -22.76 18.43 -19.01
C ASP A 63 -23.45 17.07 -18.96
N TYR A 64 -22.81 16.08 -18.38
CA TYR A 64 -23.33 14.71 -18.27
C TYR A 64 -23.56 14.35 -16.80
N ILE A 65 -24.77 13.87 -16.48
CA ILE A 65 -25.16 13.56 -15.10
C ILE A 65 -25.23 12.04 -14.91
N PHE A 66 -24.49 11.55 -13.92
CA PHE A 66 -24.34 10.14 -13.57
C PHE A 66 -24.77 9.85 -12.13
N SER A 67 -24.89 8.55 -11.80
CA SER A 67 -24.90 8.08 -10.43
C SER A 67 -23.46 7.90 -9.95
N SER A 68 -23.17 8.25 -8.70
CA SER A 68 -21.88 8.09 -8.05
C SER A 68 -22.07 7.56 -6.63
N ILE A 69 -20.98 7.14 -6.00
CA ILE A 69 -20.94 6.74 -4.60
C ILE A 69 -19.96 7.66 -3.88
N GLU A 70 -20.38 8.18 -2.75
CA GLU A 70 -19.54 8.92 -1.82
C GLU A 70 -19.45 8.18 -0.49
N PHE A 71 -18.25 8.06 0.05
CA PHE A 71 -17.99 7.54 1.38
C PHE A 71 -17.77 8.68 2.36
N TYR A 72 -18.12 8.44 3.60
CA TYR A 72 -17.78 9.35 4.70
C TYR A 72 -16.36 9.14 5.24
N ASP A 73 -15.72 8.03 4.83
CA ASP A 73 -14.35 7.67 5.18
C ASP A 73 -13.46 7.68 3.92
N ASP A 74 -12.25 8.25 4.01
CA ASP A 74 -11.30 8.42 2.89
C ASP A 74 -10.46 7.16 2.58
N TYR A 75 -10.95 5.95 2.92
CA TYR A 75 -10.19 4.71 2.77
C TYR A 75 -10.45 3.92 1.48
N TYR A 76 -11.32 4.43 0.63
CA TYR A 76 -11.66 3.79 -0.63
C TYR A 76 -10.99 4.52 -1.79
N ASP A 77 -10.20 3.78 -2.56
CA ASP A 77 -9.71 4.21 -3.86
C ASP A 77 -10.77 3.97 -4.92
N ARG A 78 -10.55 4.46 -6.14
CA ARG A 78 -11.46 4.29 -7.26
C ARG A 78 -10.74 3.71 -8.46
N LEU A 79 -11.45 2.86 -9.21
CA LEU A 79 -10.98 2.40 -10.52
C LEU A 79 -10.84 3.62 -11.44
N ASP A 80 -9.70 3.71 -12.11
CA ASP A 80 -9.28 4.84 -12.94
C ASP A 80 -9.11 4.49 -14.42
N GLU A 81 -9.63 3.34 -14.85
CA GLU A 81 -9.66 2.97 -16.26
C GLU A 81 -10.66 3.87 -17.00
N TYR A 82 -10.12 4.74 -17.85
CA TYR A 82 -10.91 5.79 -18.51
C TYR A 82 -12.05 5.22 -19.34
N GLY A 83 -13.22 5.82 -19.17
CA GLY A 83 -14.46 5.40 -19.83
C GLY A 83 -15.19 4.26 -19.14
N PHE A 84 -14.57 3.53 -18.19
CA PHE A 84 -15.22 2.49 -17.40
C PHE A 84 -15.73 3.03 -16.06
N PRO A 85 -16.66 2.32 -15.38
CA PRO A 85 -17.22 2.80 -14.13
C PRO A 85 -16.15 3.03 -13.06
N SER A 86 -16.09 4.23 -12.51
CA SER A 86 -15.18 4.62 -11.42
C SER A 86 -15.67 4.06 -10.09
N LEU A 87 -15.69 2.72 -9.97
CA LEU A 87 -16.16 2.02 -8.78
C LEU A 87 -15.14 2.08 -7.65
N PRO A 88 -15.58 2.31 -6.41
CA PRO A 88 -14.70 2.27 -5.26
C PRO A 88 -14.18 0.86 -4.98
N PHE A 89 -12.91 0.76 -4.53
CA PHE A 89 -12.32 -0.48 -4.04
C PHE A 89 -11.53 -0.23 -2.75
N PHE A 90 -11.16 -1.30 -2.07
CA PHE A 90 -10.41 -1.26 -0.83
C PHE A 90 -9.21 -2.21 -0.88
N GLY A 91 -8.02 -1.67 -0.63
CA GLY A 91 -6.76 -2.43 -0.62
C GLY A 91 -6.25 -2.72 0.79
N VAL A 92 -5.72 -3.93 1.00
CA VAL A 92 -5.02 -4.35 2.22
C VAL A 92 -3.66 -4.90 1.84
N ASN A 93 -2.61 -4.38 2.45
CA ASN A 93 -1.27 -4.92 2.30
C ASN A 93 -0.96 -5.93 3.39
N LEU A 94 -0.54 -7.13 3.01
CA LEU A 94 -0.22 -8.24 3.87
C LEU A 94 1.24 -8.63 3.71
N ARG A 95 1.90 -9.03 4.78
CA ARG A 95 3.28 -9.50 4.74
C ARG A 95 3.32 -10.98 4.38
N VAL A 96 4.25 -11.38 3.51
CA VAL A 96 4.46 -12.78 3.13
C VAL A 96 5.92 -13.18 3.32
N PRO A 97 6.23 -14.47 3.54
CA PRO A 97 7.60 -14.91 3.84
C PRO A 97 8.49 -14.98 2.60
N ASP A 98 7.92 -15.09 1.42
CA ASP A 98 8.65 -15.31 0.17
C ASP A 98 7.89 -14.66 -1.00
N PRO A 99 8.56 -14.14 -2.04
CA PRO A 99 7.89 -13.55 -3.20
C PRO A 99 7.18 -14.58 -4.10
N ASP A 100 7.54 -15.85 -3.98
CA ASP A 100 7.02 -16.94 -4.82
C ASP A 100 6.00 -17.84 -4.07
N VAL A 101 5.35 -17.31 -3.02
CA VAL A 101 4.34 -18.08 -2.27
C VAL A 101 3.09 -18.36 -3.10
N ASN A 102 2.53 -19.55 -2.94
CA ASN A 102 1.20 -19.84 -3.47
C ASN A 102 0.13 -19.30 -2.52
N VAL A 103 -0.81 -18.56 -3.07
CA VAL A 103 -1.91 -17.94 -2.34
C VAL A 103 -3.22 -18.60 -2.74
N ASN A 104 -3.99 -19.02 -1.76
CA ASN A 104 -5.33 -19.56 -1.96
C ASN A 104 -6.36 -18.77 -1.17
N VAL A 105 -7.37 -18.24 -1.84
CA VAL A 105 -8.39 -17.39 -1.23
C VAL A 105 -9.73 -18.10 -1.21
N LYS A 106 -10.39 -18.05 -0.04
CA LYS A 106 -11.77 -18.55 0.15
C LYS A 106 -12.63 -17.43 0.72
N ILE A 107 -13.79 -17.22 0.10
CA ILE A 107 -14.77 -16.25 0.58
C ILE A 107 -15.88 -17.00 1.30
N THR A 108 -16.27 -16.49 2.47
CA THR A 108 -17.41 -16.97 3.26
C THR A 108 -18.21 -15.80 3.78
N ASP A 109 -19.42 -16.08 4.28
CA ASP A 109 -20.29 -15.10 4.93
C ASP A 109 -20.57 -13.84 4.09
N ILE A 110 -20.60 -14.01 2.76
CA ILE A 110 -20.87 -12.90 1.85
C ILE A 110 -22.34 -12.45 1.95
N GLN A 111 -22.52 -11.15 2.12
CA GLN A 111 -23.85 -10.52 2.09
C GLN A 111 -23.85 -9.43 1.04
N THR A 112 -24.80 -9.51 0.13
CA THR A 112 -24.94 -8.54 -0.97
C THR A 112 -26.27 -7.80 -0.90
N LEU A 113 -26.32 -6.68 -1.60
CA LEU A 113 -27.52 -5.89 -1.85
C LEU A 113 -27.50 -5.45 -3.31
N GLU A 114 -28.61 -5.59 -4.02
CA GLU A 114 -28.78 -5.05 -5.37
C GLU A 114 -29.61 -3.78 -5.32
N ILE A 115 -29.16 -2.76 -6.05
CA ILE A 115 -29.84 -1.47 -6.18
C ILE A 115 -30.00 -1.13 -7.66
N GLN A 116 -31.21 -0.72 -8.02
CA GLN A 116 -31.50 -0.16 -9.34
C GLN A 116 -31.12 1.32 -9.35
N LEU A 117 -30.20 1.72 -10.24
CA LEU A 117 -29.82 3.10 -10.43
C LEU A 117 -30.74 3.82 -11.42
N GLU A 118 -30.99 5.10 -11.18
CA GLU A 118 -31.74 5.94 -12.11
C GLU A 118 -30.94 6.30 -13.37
N ARG A 119 -29.62 6.36 -13.23
CA ARG A 119 -28.64 6.77 -14.26
C ARG A 119 -27.51 5.82 -14.30
N ASP A 120 -26.75 5.83 -15.39
CA ASP A 120 -25.51 5.09 -15.49
C ASP A 120 -24.52 5.53 -14.41
N PHE A 121 -23.65 4.60 -14.00
CA PHE A 121 -22.62 4.90 -13.03
C PHE A 121 -21.54 5.76 -13.69
N ILE A 122 -20.97 6.72 -12.94
CA ILE A 122 -19.98 7.67 -13.44
C ILE A 122 -18.74 6.94 -13.99
N PRO A 123 -18.37 7.18 -15.25
CA PRO A 123 -17.12 6.65 -15.79
C PRO A 123 -15.92 7.41 -15.26
N ALA A 124 -14.77 6.72 -15.14
CA ALA A 124 -13.48 7.36 -14.86
C ALA A 124 -13.08 8.28 -16.02
N GLN A 125 -12.63 9.49 -15.70
CA GLN A 125 -12.27 10.53 -16.63
C GLN A 125 -10.78 10.82 -16.58
N MET A 126 -10.22 11.22 -17.73
CA MET A 126 -8.86 11.74 -17.77
C MET A 126 -8.74 13.01 -16.91
N TYR A 127 -7.67 13.10 -16.12
CA TYR A 127 -7.43 14.29 -15.32
C TYR A 127 -7.01 15.47 -16.23
N GLY A 128 -7.72 16.60 -16.10
CA GLY A 128 -7.39 17.83 -16.81
C GLY A 128 -8.26 19.00 -16.34
N PRO A 129 -7.83 20.24 -16.59
CA PRO A 129 -8.59 21.42 -16.16
C PRO A 129 -9.92 21.60 -16.92
N THR A 130 -10.04 21.00 -18.09
CA THR A 130 -11.27 20.98 -18.90
C THR A 130 -11.23 19.72 -19.77
N LEU A 131 -12.29 18.93 -19.70
CA LEU A 131 -12.44 17.76 -20.57
C LEU A 131 -12.90 18.25 -21.97
N SER A 132 -12.20 17.82 -23.01
CA SER A 132 -12.63 18.11 -24.39
C SER A 132 -13.86 17.30 -24.80
N HIS A 133 -14.01 16.12 -24.24
CA HIS A 133 -15.12 15.19 -24.44
C HIS A 133 -15.22 14.26 -23.24
N LEU A 134 -16.40 13.63 -23.09
CA LEU A 134 -16.64 12.61 -22.09
C LEU A 134 -15.88 11.33 -22.46
N ASP A 135 -15.03 10.82 -21.57
CA ASP A 135 -14.51 9.46 -21.66
C ASP A 135 -15.64 8.49 -21.27
N TYR A 136 -16.10 7.68 -22.23
CA TYR A 136 -17.24 6.78 -22.06
C TYR A 136 -17.09 5.58 -23.00
N ASP A 137 -16.92 4.40 -22.45
CA ASP A 137 -16.82 3.17 -23.24
C ASP A 137 -18.21 2.71 -23.69
N ASP A 138 -18.54 3.05 -24.94
CA ASP A 138 -19.83 2.66 -25.54
C ASP A 138 -20.05 1.14 -25.59
N ALA A 139 -18.97 0.36 -25.73
CA ALA A 139 -19.07 -1.09 -25.77
C ALA A 139 -19.46 -1.64 -24.40
N TYR A 140 -18.94 -1.07 -23.32
CA TYR A 140 -19.30 -1.45 -21.96
C TYR A 140 -20.72 -1.03 -21.59
N TYR A 141 -21.08 0.24 -21.83
CA TYR A 141 -22.33 0.80 -21.35
C TYR A 141 -23.57 0.43 -22.19
N ASN A 142 -23.39 0.19 -23.50
CA ASN A 142 -24.51 0.03 -24.45
C ASN A 142 -24.69 -1.40 -25.01
N HIS A 143 -23.85 -2.38 -24.64
CA HIS A 143 -23.99 -3.74 -25.16
C HIS A 143 -24.57 -4.72 -24.15
N ASP A 144 -25.64 -5.44 -24.58
CA ASP A 144 -26.39 -6.42 -23.78
C ASP A 144 -25.60 -7.71 -23.41
N ASN A 145 -24.37 -7.88 -23.86
CA ASN A 145 -23.63 -9.16 -23.79
C ASN A 145 -22.29 -9.11 -23.09
N HIS A 146 -21.93 -8.05 -22.41
CA HIS A 146 -20.69 -8.02 -21.64
C HIS A 146 -20.89 -8.59 -20.24
N THR A 147 -20.67 -9.89 -20.10
CA THR A 147 -20.22 -10.46 -18.83
C THR A 147 -18.80 -9.99 -18.60
N TRP A 148 -18.63 -8.80 -18.05
CA TRP A 148 -17.41 -8.48 -17.36
C TRP A 148 -17.32 -9.44 -16.20
N TYR A 149 -16.20 -10.20 -16.16
CA TYR A 149 -15.92 -11.05 -15.02
C TYR A 149 -15.65 -10.11 -13.85
N TRP A 150 -16.64 -9.95 -13.01
CA TRP A 150 -16.48 -9.30 -11.74
C TRP A 150 -15.73 -10.27 -10.83
N ASN A 151 -14.51 -9.88 -10.48
CA ASN A 151 -13.79 -10.52 -9.40
C ASN A 151 -14.20 -9.80 -8.11
N GLU A 152 -14.61 -10.57 -7.11
CA GLU A 152 -14.92 -10.02 -5.78
C GLU A 152 -13.67 -9.53 -5.08
N TYR A 153 -12.49 -9.99 -5.55
CA TYR A 153 -11.17 -9.60 -5.07
C TYR A 153 -10.12 -9.83 -6.16
N ASP A 154 -8.97 -9.21 -5.93
CA ASP A 154 -7.74 -9.47 -6.67
C ASP A 154 -6.55 -9.44 -5.71
N TRP A 155 -5.40 -9.94 -6.12
CA TRP A 155 -4.19 -9.87 -5.32
C TRP A 155 -2.93 -9.94 -6.17
N ASP A 156 -1.91 -9.19 -5.73
CA ASP A 156 -0.60 -9.16 -6.34
C ASP A 156 0.49 -9.29 -5.29
N LEU A 157 1.54 -10.07 -5.62
CA LEU A 157 2.75 -10.15 -4.83
C LEU A 157 3.70 -9.02 -5.23
N TYR A 158 4.34 -8.40 -4.25
CA TYR A 158 5.33 -7.36 -4.49
C TYR A 158 6.54 -7.51 -3.56
N VAL A 159 7.66 -6.96 -4.01
CA VAL A 159 8.93 -6.96 -3.28
C VAL A 159 9.17 -5.56 -2.73
N MET A 160 9.44 -5.48 -1.44
CA MET A 160 9.93 -4.27 -0.77
C MET A 160 11.35 -4.53 -0.24
N PRO A 161 12.15 -3.50 0.04
CA PRO A 161 13.44 -3.70 0.69
C PRO A 161 13.29 -4.56 1.95
N ARG A 162 13.91 -5.75 1.94
CA ARG A 162 13.92 -6.75 3.02
C ARG A 162 12.54 -7.31 3.42
N ASN A 163 11.53 -7.15 2.56
CA ASN A 163 10.20 -7.69 2.79
C ASN A 163 9.56 -8.13 1.48
N TYR A 164 8.61 -9.02 1.64
CA TYR A 164 7.70 -9.41 0.57
C TYR A 164 6.28 -9.12 1.03
N GLY A 165 5.48 -8.61 0.13
CA GLY A 165 4.11 -8.25 0.43
C GLY A 165 3.12 -8.84 -0.56
N LEU A 166 1.88 -8.91 -0.12
CA LEU A 166 0.72 -9.25 -0.91
C LEU A 166 -0.25 -8.07 -0.79
N ASN A 167 -0.53 -7.42 -1.90
CA ASN A 167 -1.62 -6.46 -1.99
C ASN A 167 -2.90 -7.23 -2.26
N PHE A 168 -3.86 -7.17 -1.35
CA PHE A 168 -5.16 -7.82 -1.48
C PHE A 168 -6.22 -6.75 -1.67
N THR A 169 -6.86 -6.75 -2.85
CA THR A 169 -7.85 -5.76 -3.24
C THR A 169 -9.25 -6.37 -3.16
N ILE A 170 -10.17 -5.69 -2.50
CA ILE A 170 -11.58 -6.04 -2.39
C ILE A 170 -12.38 -5.09 -3.27
N TYR A 171 -13.20 -5.64 -4.16
CA TYR A 171 -14.12 -4.90 -5.02
C TYR A 171 -15.55 -5.04 -4.50
N PRO A 172 -16.02 -4.15 -3.64
CA PRO A 172 -17.34 -4.30 -3.01
C PRO A 172 -18.50 -3.87 -3.91
N PHE A 173 -18.23 -3.33 -5.10
CA PHE A 173 -19.24 -2.83 -6.01
C PHE A 173 -19.10 -3.45 -7.39
N HIS A 174 -20.21 -3.90 -7.92
CA HIS A 174 -20.30 -4.38 -9.29
C HIS A 174 -21.46 -3.66 -9.99
N TYR A 175 -21.19 -3.04 -11.13
CA TYR A 175 -22.20 -2.34 -11.92
C TYR A 175 -22.48 -3.11 -13.21
N GLU A 176 -23.75 -3.41 -13.44
CA GLU A 176 -24.27 -3.99 -14.68
C GLU A 176 -25.01 -2.92 -15.50
N PRO A 177 -24.37 -2.36 -16.55
CA PRO A 177 -24.91 -1.23 -17.29
C PRO A 177 -26.24 -1.53 -17.99
N SER A 178 -26.36 -2.71 -18.62
CA SER A 178 -27.55 -3.11 -19.37
C SER A 178 -28.83 -3.06 -18.54
N ARG A 179 -28.69 -3.26 -17.24
CA ARG A 179 -29.79 -3.23 -16.26
C ARG A 179 -29.72 -2.04 -15.31
N ARG A 180 -28.67 -1.24 -15.38
CA ARG A 180 -28.35 -0.19 -14.41
C ARG A 180 -28.41 -0.70 -12.97
N THR A 181 -28.00 -1.94 -12.76
CA THR A 181 -28.03 -2.58 -11.45
C THR A 181 -26.67 -2.48 -10.81
N LEU A 182 -26.63 -2.01 -9.58
CA LEU A 182 -25.43 -1.98 -8.74
C LEU A 182 -25.55 -3.07 -7.67
N THR A 183 -24.69 -4.07 -7.74
CA THR A 183 -24.54 -5.08 -6.68
C THR A 183 -23.50 -4.61 -5.70
N ILE A 184 -23.82 -4.65 -4.41
CA ILE A 184 -23.01 -4.13 -3.31
C ILE A 184 -22.72 -5.26 -2.33
N VAL A 185 -21.44 -5.56 -2.07
CA VAL A 185 -21.00 -6.47 -1.00
C VAL A 185 -21.00 -5.70 0.32
N LYS A 186 -21.97 -5.98 1.17
CA LYS A 186 -22.12 -5.34 2.49
C LYS A 186 -21.15 -5.89 3.52
N SER A 187 -20.87 -7.18 3.44
CA SER A 187 -19.88 -7.85 4.28
C SER A 187 -19.43 -9.16 3.64
N ALA A 188 -18.19 -9.55 3.92
CA ALA A 188 -17.61 -10.83 3.53
C ALA A 188 -16.48 -11.20 4.48
N THR A 189 -16.15 -12.48 4.54
CA THR A 189 -14.96 -12.98 5.20
C THR A 189 -14.06 -13.62 4.14
N TYR A 190 -12.85 -13.07 3.99
CA TYR A 190 -11.82 -13.59 3.09
C TYR A 190 -10.79 -14.37 3.91
N ARG A 191 -10.64 -15.65 3.65
CA ARG A 191 -9.55 -16.46 4.17
C ARG A 191 -8.47 -16.56 3.12
N ILE A 192 -7.26 -16.10 3.43
CA ILE A 192 -6.09 -16.09 2.57
C ILE A 192 -5.11 -17.10 3.14
N ASP A 193 -5.04 -18.28 2.55
CA ASP A 193 -4.10 -19.33 2.92
C ASP A 193 -2.82 -19.16 2.10
N ILE A 194 -1.66 -19.14 2.79
CA ILE A 194 -0.32 -18.99 2.17
C ILE A 194 0.40 -20.31 2.33
N GLU A 195 0.74 -20.95 1.21
CA GLU A 195 1.49 -22.21 1.22
C GLU A 195 2.95 -21.98 1.63
N GLY A 196 3.51 -22.96 2.35
CA GLY A 196 4.88 -22.87 2.84
C GLY A 196 5.01 -22.22 4.19
N CYS A 197 3.92 -22.15 4.97
CA CYS A 197 3.76 -21.64 6.33
C CYS A 197 5.07 -21.33 7.06
N GLY A 198 5.21 -20.17 7.52
CA GLY A 198 6.40 -19.67 8.21
C GLY A 198 6.22 -18.22 8.57
N LEU A 199 4.94 -17.79 8.71
CA LEU A 199 4.65 -16.46 9.23
C LEU A 199 5.24 -16.25 10.63
N GLU A 200 5.48 -17.34 11.39
CA GLU A 200 6.30 -17.31 12.59
C GLU A 200 7.70 -16.72 12.33
N LYS A 201 8.32 -17.05 11.19
CA LYS A 201 9.64 -16.51 10.80
C LYS A 201 9.59 -15.00 10.56
N LEU A 202 8.44 -14.46 10.14
CA LEU A 202 8.25 -13.02 9.97
C LEU A 202 8.23 -12.28 11.32
N LEU A 203 7.87 -12.97 12.40
CA LEU A 203 7.85 -12.43 13.76
C LEU A 203 9.22 -12.55 14.42
N ASP A 204 10.00 -13.59 14.07
CA ASP A 204 11.32 -13.91 14.64
C ASP A 204 12.47 -13.23 13.90
N ASP A 205 12.18 -12.49 12.81
CA ASP A 205 13.21 -11.84 12.03
C ASP A 205 13.83 -10.69 12.85
N ASP A 206 15.15 -10.80 13.13
CA ASP A 206 15.96 -9.75 13.74
C ASP A 206 16.01 -8.46 12.87
N ASN A 207 15.34 -8.49 11.72
CA ASN A 207 15.26 -7.36 10.82
C ASN A 207 14.19 -6.34 11.27
N VAL A 208 14.48 -5.63 12.35
CA VAL A 208 13.66 -4.54 12.90
C VAL A 208 13.32 -3.51 11.82
N ILE A 209 14.25 -3.25 10.90
CA ILE A 209 14.09 -2.25 9.83
C ILE A 209 13.08 -2.70 8.80
N GLY A 210 13.16 -3.94 8.34
CA GLY A 210 12.19 -4.49 7.39
C GLY A 210 10.77 -4.47 7.96
N ARG A 211 10.62 -4.87 9.22
CA ARG A 211 9.34 -4.77 9.95
C ARG A 211 8.86 -3.33 10.01
N THR A 212 9.73 -2.38 10.35
CA THR A 212 9.39 -0.96 10.45
C THR A 212 8.91 -0.39 9.13
N ILE A 213 9.57 -0.72 8.00
CA ILE A 213 9.12 -0.30 6.66
C ILE A 213 7.72 -0.82 6.39
N PHE A 214 7.52 -2.12 6.60
CA PHE A 214 6.26 -2.76 6.30
C PHE A 214 5.12 -2.23 7.20
N ASP A 215 5.38 -2.11 8.50
CA ASP A 215 4.40 -1.60 9.46
C ASP A 215 4.06 -0.12 9.20
N ASN A 216 5.02 0.70 8.76
CA ASN A 216 4.76 2.07 8.34
C ASN A 216 3.93 2.14 7.04
N TYR A 217 4.13 1.20 6.13
CA TYR A 217 3.37 1.13 4.88
C TYR A 217 1.95 0.62 5.13
N ILE A 218 1.80 -0.42 5.95
CA ILE A 218 0.50 -0.90 6.43
C ILE A 218 -0.10 0.09 7.41
N GLY A 219 0.73 0.72 8.25
CA GLY A 219 0.30 1.70 9.24
C GLY A 219 -0.33 2.94 8.64
N SER A 220 -0.10 3.24 7.38
CA SER A 220 -0.90 4.24 6.65
C SER A 220 -2.34 3.76 6.38
N ALA A 221 -2.59 2.44 6.42
CA ALA A 221 -3.92 1.84 6.34
C ALA A 221 -4.46 1.42 7.74
N ILE A 222 -3.59 1.34 8.76
CA ILE A 222 -3.94 1.08 10.15
C ILE A 222 -3.89 2.42 10.89
N ASP A 223 -4.94 2.77 11.60
CA ASP A 223 -4.94 3.88 12.54
C ASP A 223 -3.96 3.59 13.71
N LEU A 224 -2.68 3.83 13.48
CA LEU A 224 -1.65 3.82 14.52
C LEU A 224 -1.80 5.08 15.37
N SER A 225 -2.88 5.16 16.11
CA SER A 225 -3.27 6.30 16.96
C SER A 225 -2.32 6.56 18.15
N THR A 226 -1.12 5.98 18.17
CA THR A 226 -0.13 6.24 19.22
C THR A 226 1.21 6.66 18.63
N GLU A 227 1.53 7.96 18.73
CA GLU A 227 2.89 8.50 18.45
C GLU A 227 4.03 7.70 19.11
N SER A 228 3.74 7.01 20.22
CA SER A 228 4.68 6.15 20.95
C SER A 228 5.07 4.88 20.18
N ALA A 229 4.15 4.28 19.41
CA ALA A 229 4.43 3.08 18.63
C ALA A 229 5.33 3.42 17.44
N VAL A 230 5.05 4.51 16.72
CA VAL A 230 5.87 4.98 15.59
C VAL A 230 7.31 5.30 16.03
N LYS A 231 7.48 5.88 17.21
CA LYS A 231 8.82 6.22 17.72
C LYS A 231 9.66 5.00 18.07
N GLN A 232 9.06 3.92 18.57
CA GLN A 232 9.77 2.66 18.84
C GLN A 232 10.16 1.91 17.56
N LEU A 233 9.39 2.06 16.48
CA LEU A 233 9.57 1.35 15.23
C LEU A 233 10.76 1.86 14.40
N VAL A 234 11.15 3.13 14.55
CA VAL A 234 12.23 3.76 13.76
C VAL A 234 13.52 4.01 14.57
N ASP A 235 13.57 3.54 15.83
CA ASP A 235 14.71 3.79 16.70
C ASP A 235 15.98 3.10 16.14
N GLY A 236 16.95 3.92 15.76
CA GLY A 236 18.20 3.47 15.12
C GLY A 236 18.18 3.34 13.60
N ALA A 237 17.02 3.43 12.93
CA ALA A 237 16.96 3.44 11.46
C ALA A 237 17.59 4.73 10.90
N ILE A 238 18.38 4.58 9.84
CA ILE A 238 19.12 5.69 9.24
C ILE A 238 18.30 6.36 8.13
N TYR A 239 18.19 7.68 8.23
CA TYR A 239 17.66 8.56 7.20
C TYR A 239 18.82 9.35 6.59
N LEU A 240 19.31 8.96 5.41
CA LEU A 240 20.39 9.64 4.71
C LEU A 240 19.84 10.76 3.84
N ILE A 241 20.43 11.95 3.97
CA ILE A 241 20.12 13.10 3.12
C ILE A 241 21.34 13.38 2.25
N ILE A 242 21.15 13.39 0.93
CA ILE A 242 22.14 13.87 -0.03
C ILE A 242 21.65 15.21 -0.55
N ALA A 243 22.34 16.29 -0.20
CA ALA A 243 21.93 17.65 -0.52
C ALA A 243 23.04 18.39 -1.24
N ASN A 244 22.66 19.34 -2.12
CA ASN A 244 23.68 20.23 -2.67
C ASN A 244 24.16 21.23 -1.62
N ASP A 245 25.44 21.56 -1.64
CA ASP A 245 26.09 22.52 -0.73
C ASP A 245 25.35 23.89 -0.66
N LYS A 246 24.75 24.31 -1.75
CA LYS A 246 24.00 25.57 -1.82
C LYS A 246 22.70 25.55 -1.01
N LEU A 247 22.25 24.38 -0.58
CA LEU A 247 21.00 24.19 0.16
C LEU A 247 21.24 24.03 1.66
N LYS A 248 22.49 24.20 2.12
CA LYS A 248 22.80 24.31 3.55
C LYS A 248 22.09 25.51 4.15
N GLY A 249 21.36 25.29 5.25
CA GLY A 249 20.71 26.40 5.94
C GLY A 249 19.56 25.95 6.83
N GLU A 250 18.93 26.96 7.43
CA GLU A 250 17.92 26.79 8.48
C GLU A 250 16.76 25.88 8.07
N GLU A 251 16.33 25.93 6.81
CA GLU A 251 15.19 25.10 6.35
C GLU A 251 15.54 23.63 6.31
N LEU A 252 16.74 23.29 5.83
CA LEU A 252 17.22 21.91 5.86
C LEU A 252 17.44 21.43 7.30
N ASP A 253 17.97 22.29 8.17
CA ASP A 253 18.17 21.99 9.59
C ASP A 253 16.84 21.74 10.31
N LYS A 254 15.77 22.46 9.98
CA LYS A 254 14.41 22.20 10.50
C LYS A 254 13.93 20.80 10.09
N PHE A 255 14.14 20.43 8.83
CA PHE A 255 13.76 19.10 8.34
C PHE A 255 14.56 17.99 9.05
N ILE A 256 15.89 18.16 9.18
CA ILE A 256 16.77 17.23 9.91
C ILE A 256 16.28 17.04 11.34
N ASN A 257 16.04 18.16 12.06
CA ASN A 257 15.54 18.12 13.43
C ASN A 257 14.17 17.44 13.55
N HIS A 258 13.30 17.62 12.56
CA HIS A 258 12.03 16.92 12.51
C HIS A 258 12.24 15.41 12.38
N LYS A 259 13.16 14.92 11.53
CA LYS A 259 13.45 13.49 11.40
C LYS A 259 14.10 12.92 12.67
N LEU A 260 15.03 13.64 13.27
CA LEU A 260 15.62 13.27 14.58
C LEU A 260 14.54 13.15 15.66
N SER A 261 13.57 14.08 15.71
CA SER A 261 12.47 14.03 16.69
C SER A 261 11.52 12.83 16.48
N LYS A 262 11.52 12.24 15.29
CA LYS A 262 10.77 11.02 14.96
C LYS A 262 11.52 9.73 15.33
N GLY A 263 12.78 9.82 15.78
CA GLY A 263 13.60 8.68 16.22
C GLY A 263 14.60 8.17 15.18
N TYR A 264 14.66 8.77 13.99
CA TYR A 264 15.67 8.41 13.00
C TYR A 264 17.08 8.88 13.44
N GLN A 265 18.09 8.09 13.11
CA GLN A 265 19.44 8.60 12.96
C GLN A 265 19.53 9.32 11.62
N VAL A 266 19.92 10.59 11.60
CA VAL A 266 19.99 11.36 10.35
C VAL A 266 21.44 11.63 9.99
N ASP A 267 21.86 11.13 8.82
CA ASP A 267 23.16 11.44 8.24
C ASP A 267 22.96 12.36 7.02
N VAL A 268 23.88 13.32 6.85
CA VAL A 268 23.82 14.27 5.76
C VAL A 268 25.12 14.27 4.98
N ARG A 269 25.02 13.98 3.68
CA ARG A 269 26.12 14.19 2.72
C ARG A 269 25.82 15.42 1.86
N TYR A 270 26.79 16.31 1.79
CA TYR A 270 26.71 17.44 0.85
C TYR A 270 27.53 17.17 -0.41
N CYS A 271 26.97 17.49 -1.55
CA CYS A 271 27.63 17.37 -2.85
C CYS A 271 27.60 18.73 -3.59
N SER A 272 28.58 18.99 -4.44
CA SER A 272 28.66 20.22 -5.24
C SER A 272 29.05 19.98 -6.69
N ASN A 273 29.82 18.96 -6.97
CA ASN A 273 30.30 18.62 -8.32
C ASN A 273 30.32 17.10 -8.54
N ASP A 274 29.54 16.35 -7.79
CA ASP A 274 29.45 14.90 -7.95
C ASP A 274 28.78 14.57 -9.27
N THR A 275 29.20 13.46 -9.88
CA THR A 275 28.49 12.83 -11.00
C THR A 275 27.47 11.80 -10.47
N PRO A 276 26.54 11.30 -11.30
CA PRO A 276 25.67 10.21 -10.90
C PRO A 276 26.46 8.99 -10.39
N ALA A 277 27.55 8.63 -11.08
CA ALA A 277 28.41 7.52 -10.68
C ALA A 277 29.07 7.71 -9.28
N ASP A 278 29.42 8.95 -8.92
CA ASP A 278 29.98 9.24 -7.58
C ASP A 278 28.94 9.03 -6.48
N ILE A 279 27.69 9.41 -6.75
CA ILE A 279 26.58 9.21 -5.80
C ILE A 279 26.25 7.72 -5.67
N ILE A 280 26.19 6.96 -6.77
CA ILE A 280 25.95 5.52 -6.78
C ILE A 280 27.03 4.81 -5.97
N HIS A 281 28.29 5.07 -6.28
CA HIS A 281 29.42 4.45 -5.56
C HIS A 281 29.39 4.77 -4.06
N PHE A 282 29.09 6.02 -3.71
CA PHE A 282 28.93 6.40 -2.31
C PHE A 282 27.78 5.62 -1.63
N LEU A 283 26.64 5.50 -2.28
CA LEU A 283 25.50 4.78 -1.72
C LEU A 283 25.80 3.29 -1.51
N GLU A 284 26.49 2.67 -2.47
CA GLU A 284 26.94 1.27 -2.35
C GLU A 284 27.87 1.05 -1.15
N GLU A 285 28.89 1.88 -1.00
CA GLU A 285 29.82 1.79 0.13
C GLU A 285 29.13 2.14 1.46
N TYR A 286 28.28 3.18 1.45
CA TYR A 286 27.54 3.59 2.64
C TYR A 286 26.59 2.48 3.13
N TYR A 287 25.87 1.81 2.22
CA TYR A 287 24.95 0.74 2.58
C TYR A 287 25.67 -0.51 3.11
N LYS A 288 26.86 -0.84 2.58
CA LYS A 288 27.69 -1.92 3.10
C LYS A 288 28.11 -1.68 4.56
N ASP A 289 28.50 -0.44 4.87
CA ASP A 289 28.92 -0.06 6.22
C ASP A 289 27.76 0.14 7.20
N LYS A 290 26.62 0.57 6.68
CA LYS A 290 25.41 0.94 7.44
C LYS A 290 24.18 0.26 6.88
N PRO A 291 24.00 -1.04 7.15
CA PRO A 291 22.85 -1.81 6.63
C PRO A 291 21.50 -1.34 7.21
N ASP A 292 21.51 -0.49 8.24
CA ASP A 292 20.31 0.12 8.85
C ASP A 292 19.81 1.34 8.08
N LEU A 293 20.39 1.63 6.91
CA LEU A 293 19.90 2.64 5.99
C LEU A 293 18.48 2.30 5.53
N LEU A 294 17.53 3.20 5.84
CA LEU A 294 16.11 3.01 5.53
C LEU A 294 15.65 3.92 4.41
N TYR A 295 16.06 5.19 4.44
CA TYR A 295 15.68 6.18 3.45
C TYR A 295 16.88 6.95 2.94
N VAL A 296 16.84 7.25 1.62
CA VAL A 296 17.73 8.22 0.98
C VAL A 296 16.86 9.35 0.43
N LEU A 297 17.12 10.58 0.87
CA LEU A 297 16.46 11.77 0.36
C LEU A 297 17.46 12.59 -0.47
N LEU A 298 17.14 12.82 -1.74
CA LEU A 298 17.87 13.73 -2.61
C LEU A 298 17.27 15.14 -2.49
N VAL A 299 18.07 16.13 -2.12
CA VAL A 299 17.63 17.52 -1.93
C VAL A 299 18.31 18.43 -2.93
N GLY A 300 17.57 18.80 -3.96
CA GLY A 300 18.02 19.70 -5.03
C GLY A 300 17.23 19.52 -6.31
N THR A 301 17.37 20.47 -7.21
CA THR A 301 16.90 20.33 -8.58
C THR A 301 17.90 19.53 -9.43
N PRO A 302 17.57 19.09 -10.65
CA PRO A 302 18.49 18.42 -11.58
C PRO A 302 19.81 19.18 -11.84
N ASP A 303 19.81 20.50 -11.68
CA ASP A 303 21.01 21.36 -11.82
C ASP A 303 21.91 21.30 -10.56
N LEU A 304 21.41 20.82 -9.45
CA LEU A 304 22.08 20.79 -8.15
C LEU A 304 22.45 19.39 -7.69
N ILE A 305 21.59 18.42 -7.97
CA ILE A 305 21.82 17.00 -7.78
C ILE A 305 21.86 16.35 -9.16
N PRO A 306 22.96 15.68 -9.53
CA PRO A 306 23.03 15.02 -10.83
C PRO A 306 21.96 13.94 -10.94
N PHE A 307 21.53 13.65 -12.14
CA PHE A 307 20.56 12.60 -12.45
C PHE A 307 21.11 11.73 -13.58
N SER A 308 20.61 10.50 -13.67
CA SER A 308 20.87 9.64 -14.82
C SER A 308 19.85 9.88 -15.93
N ALA A 309 20.25 9.59 -17.18
CA ALA A 309 19.31 9.61 -18.29
C ALA A 309 18.45 8.36 -18.26
N GLY A 310 17.15 8.54 -18.19
CA GLY A 310 16.18 7.43 -18.27
C GLY A 310 16.22 6.71 -19.62
N VAL A 311 15.49 5.60 -19.71
CA VAL A 311 15.35 4.87 -20.97
C VAL A 311 14.68 5.76 -22.00
N LYS A 312 15.33 5.87 -23.16
CA LYS A 312 14.86 6.66 -24.28
C LYS A 312 13.55 6.09 -24.81
N ASP A 313 12.47 6.82 -24.65
CA ASP A 313 11.38 6.71 -25.61
C ASP A 313 11.73 7.57 -26.86
N ASP A 314 10.99 7.44 -27.93
CA ASP A 314 11.30 8.08 -29.22
C ASP A 314 11.45 9.63 -29.18
N ARG A 315 11.29 10.26 -28.01
CA ARG A 315 11.20 11.74 -27.92
C ARG A 315 12.08 12.40 -26.87
N THR A 316 12.36 11.77 -25.71
CA THR A 316 13.13 12.40 -24.63
C THR A 316 13.90 11.37 -23.82
N ASN A 317 15.05 11.77 -23.24
CA ASN A 317 15.70 11.06 -22.16
C ASN A 317 15.30 11.77 -20.84
N PRO A 318 14.21 11.38 -20.18
CA PRO A 318 13.80 12.03 -18.94
C PRO A 318 14.87 11.83 -17.87
N PRO A 319 15.11 12.81 -17.00
CA PRO A 319 15.94 12.60 -15.82
C PRO A 319 15.31 11.51 -14.94
N THR A 320 16.16 10.66 -14.35
CA THR A 320 15.72 9.60 -13.44
C THR A 320 16.70 9.43 -12.30
N ASP A 321 16.16 9.11 -11.13
CA ASP A 321 16.91 8.74 -9.93
C ASP A 321 16.93 7.22 -9.74
N LEU A 322 16.40 6.44 -10.68
CA LEU A 322 16.27 4.98 -10.58
C LEU A 322 17.61 4.29 -10.32
N GLU A 323 18.69 4.75 -10.92
CA GLU A 323 20.02 4.15 -10.73
C GLU A 323 20.53 4.29 -9.30
N TYR A 324 20.06 5.28 -8.53
CA TYR A 324 20.44 5.45 -7.12
C TYR A 324 19.81 4.41 -6.19
N VAL A 325 18.74 3.76 -6.60
CA VAL A 325 18.08 2.70 -5.83
C VAL A 325 18.45 1.29 -6.31
N LEU A 326 19.01 1.17 -7.52
CA LEU A 326 19.50 -0.09 -8.08
C LEU A 326 20.96 -0.32 -7.62
N LEU A 327 21.15 -0.68 -6.36
CA LEU A 327 22.48 -0.99 -5.80
C LEU A 327 22.95 -2.36 -6.31
N HIS A 328 23.58 -2.38 -7.47
CA HIS A 328 23.93 -3.61 -8.23
C HIS A 328 24.95 -4.54 -7.57
N SER A 329 25.63 -4.13 -6.51
CA SER A 329 26.74 -4.87 -5.91
C SER A 329 26.40 -5.57 -4.59
N LEU A 330 25.11 -5.69 -4.24
CA LEU A 330 24.68 -6.24 -2.95
C LEU A 330 24.27 -7.71 -3.01
N ASN A 331 24.81 -8.49 -3.97
CA ASN A 331 24.72 -9.94 -4.03
C ASN A 331 25.97 -10.61 -3.44
#